data_a3c65bd8c89a8d214caf503bfe18a430
#
_entry.id   a3c65bd8c89a8d214caf503bfe18a430
#
_cell.length_a   1.000
_cell.length_b   1.000
_cell.length_c   1.000
_cell.angle_alpha   90.00
_cell.angle_beta   90.00
_cell.angle_gamma   90.00
#
_symmetry.space_group_name_H-M   'P 1'
#
loop_
_entity.id
_entity.type
_entity.pdbx_description
1 polymer ?
#
loop_
_entity_poly.entity_id
_entity_poly.type
_entity_poly.pdbx_seq_one_letter_code
_entity_poly.pdbx_strand_id
1 'polypeptide(L)'
;MRYGMTLGCAVTTAVLMAGCTQPSEGIKPVAAPSTTTAEMPMTAGTSAPPSVPTTTKAPAPPPLVVTPDKIESILGSRADVGKILGTTLEYDNNDSSPPTDQIGGAPDCAALDIPTASQLGSEWTTYRWNYYRETKDRTAYIVSQVAVLYPTREEAATAFVHAFPKSAAKTCVGAEITKQDQKWTISNIAEISDNTAKWTQLQALQRTPWRCFFDFRNKNNVLFGAYLCQYGDGVPGVTTITDRIAAWIPQ
;
A
#
# COMPACT_ATOMS: atom_id res chain seq x y z
N MET A 1 33.56 -43.88 -12.88
CA MET A 1 34.66 -42.99 -13.28
C MET A 1 34.80 -41.92 -12.20
N ARG A 2 35.96 -41.85 -11.57
CA ARG A 2 36.30 -40.92 -10.47
C ARG A 2 36.90 -39.66 -11.07
N TYR A 3 36.45 -38.47 -10.62
CA TYR A 3 37.13 -37.16 -10.67
C TYR A 3 36.51 -36.32 -9.57
N GLY A 4 37.16 -35.67 -8.69
CA GLY A 4 38.48 -35.08 -8.61
C GLY A 4 38.25 -33.79 -7.83
N MET A 5 38.65 -33.79 -6.54
CA MET A 5 38.53 -32.66 -5.59
C MET A 5 39.52 -31.57 -6.03
N THR A 6 39.07 -30.31 -6.08
CA THR A 6 39.97 -29.15 -6.08
C THR A 6 39.54 -28.17 -4.99
N LEU A 7 40.41 -28.06 -3.98
CA LEU A 7 40.40 -27.00 -2.97
C LEU A 7 40.77 -25.66 -3.64
N GLY A 8 40.05 -24.61 -3.36
CA GLY A 8 40.36 -23.22 -3.73
C GLY A 8 40.30 -22.29 -2.53
N CYS A 9 41.41 -21.61 -2.29
CA CYS A 9 41.75 -20.77 -1.16
C CYS A 9 40.74 -19.66 -0.82
N ALA A 10 40.49 -19.49 0.49
CA ALA A 10 39.90 -18.31 1.10
C ALA A 10 40.90 -17.13 1.10
N VAL A 11 40.46 -15.97 0.58
CA VAL A 11 41.16 -14.70 0.75
C VAL A 11 40.27 -13.82 1.66
N THR A 12 40.77 -13.64 2.87
CA THR A 12 40.15 -12.77 3.88
C THR A 12 40.71 -11.36 3.70
N THR A 13 39.91 -10.43 3.22
CA THR A 13 40.26 -9.01 3.18
C THR A 13 39.59 -8.30 4.36
N ALA A 14 40.40 -7.92 5.34
CA ALA A 14 39.97 -7.07 6.45
C ALA A 14 39.94 -5.61 5.99
N VAL A 15 38.78 -4.96 6.06
CA VAL A 15 38.61 -3.53 5.84
C VAL A 15 38.50 -2.86 7.21
N LEU A 16 39.51 -2.05 7.56
CA LEU A 16 39.56 -1.16 8.70
C LEU A 16 38.66 0.08 8.40
N MET A 17 37.60 0.25 9.15
CA MET A 17 36.79 1.47 9.17
C MET A 17 37.32 2.42 10.22
N ALA A 18 37.95 3.53 9.78
CA ALA A 18 38.30 4.65 10.62
C ALA A 18 37.04 5.48 10.94
N GLY A 19 36.69 5.58 12.21
CA GLY A 19 35.58 6.40 12.68
C GLY A 19 35.99 7.88 12.71
N CYS A 20 35.20 8.75 12.09
CA CYS A 20 35.21 10.20 12.30
C CYS A 20 34.08 10.56 13.27
N THR A 21 34.47 10.93 14.50
CA THR A 21 33.59 11.59 15.48
C THR A 21 33.54 13.08 15.17
N GLN A 22 32.39 13.63 14.82
CA GLN A 22 32.14 15.06 14.82
C GLN A 22 31.55 15.51 16.16
N PRO A 23 31.98 16.63 16.74
CA PRO A 23 31.40 17.19 17.95
C PRO A 23 30.10 17.93 17.63
N SER A 24 29.04 17.64 18.39
CA SER A 24 27.77 18.35 18.36
C SER A 24 27.90 19.70 19.08
N GLU A 25 27.73 20.80 18.36
CA GLU A 25 27.58 22.13 18.95
C GLU A 25 26.18 22.27 19.56
N GLY A 26 26.17 22.68 20.84
CA GLY A 26 24.96 22.86 21.63
C GLY A 26 24.16 24.09 21.19
N ILE A 27 22.89 23.89 20.96
CA ILE A 27 21.89 24.94 20.72
C ILE A 27 21.48 25.52 22.09
N LYS A 28 21.75 26.83 22.30
CA LYS A 28 21.28 27.59 23.46
C LYS A 28 19.78 27.82 23.36
N PRO A 29 19.00 27.71 24.47
CA PRO A 29 17.61 28.06 24.47
C PRO A 29 17.40 29.58 24.39
N VAL A 30 16.53 30.00 23.48
CA VAL A 30 16.06 31.39 23.34
C VAL A 30 14.96 31.62 24.36
N ALA A 31 15.10 32.66 25.16
CA ALA A 31 14.13 33.09 26.15
C ALA A 31 12.86 33.65 25.51
N ALA A 32 11.71 33.26 26.04
CA ALA A 32 10.41 33.81 25.67
C ALA A 32 10.20 35.25 26.17
N PRO A 33 9.57 36.14 25.40
CA PRO A 33 9.23 37.49 25.87
C PRO A 33 8.04 37.46 26.83
N SER A 34 8.20 38.13 27.95
CA SER A 34 7.17 38.38 28.95
C SER A 34 6.15 39.38 28.44
N THR A 35 4.90 38.98 28.40
CA THR A 35 3.77 39.87 28.08
C THR A 35 3.31 40.58 29.33
N THR A 36 3.44 41.89 29.37
CA THR A 36 2.99 42.81 30.42
C THR A 36 1.47 42.99 30.27
N THR A 37 0.74 42.61 31.28
CA THR A 37 -0.71 42.85 31.41
C THR A 37 -0.95 44.33 31.76
N ALA A 38 -1.61 45.06 30.87
CA ALA A 38 -2.11 46.38 31.15
C ALA A 38 -3.59 46.25 31.60
N GLU A 39 -3.85 46.66 32.85
CA GLU A 39 -5.18 46.78 33.42
C GLU A 39 -5.83 48.08 32.88
N MET A 40 -7.02 47.98 32.30
CA MET A 40 -7.90 49.12 31.98
C MET A 40 -9.19 49.07 32.78
N PRO A 41 -9.71 50.25 33.25
CA PRO A 41 -10.80 50.31 34.20
C PRO A 41 -12.18 50.05 33.58
N MET A 42 -13.03 49.40 34.36
CA MET A 42 -14.45 49.17 34.10
C MET A 42 -15.23 50.43 33.90
N THR A 43 -15.98 50.56 32.81
CA THR A 43 -17.15 51.41 32.72
C THR A 43 -18.37 50.52 32.44
N ALA A 44 -19.30 50.49 33.37
CA ALA A 44 -20.59 49.80 33.27
C ALA A 44 -21.48 50.54 32.27
N GLY A 45 -21.80 49.88 31.16
CA GLY A 45 -22.81 50.31 30.21
C GLY A 45 -23.72 49.12 29.89
N THR A 46 -24.87 49.05 30.59
CA THR A 46 -25.92 48.06 30.37
C THR A 46 -26.69 48.42 29.09
N SER A 47 -26.38 47.75 28.00
CA SER A 47 -27.29 47.68 26.84
C SER A 47 -27.36 46.22 26.39
N ALA A 48 -28.57 45.64 26.52
CA ALA A 48 -28.82 44.29 26.02
C ALA A 48 -28.63 44.24 24.50
N PRO A 49 -27.80 43.33 23.98
CA PRO A 49 -27.67 43.19 22.54
C PRO A 49 -28.93 42.55 21.94
N PRO A 50 -29.36 42.98 20.73
CA PRO A 50 -30.46 42.34 20.02
C PRO A 50 -30.12 40.87 19.75
N SER A 51 -31.06 39.97 20.06
CA SER A 51 -30.96 38.55 19.78
C SER A 51 -30.82 38.31 18.28
N VAL A 52 -29.62 38.04 17.82
CA VAL A 52 -29.37 37.59 16.43
C VAL A 52 -29.99 36.20 16.29
N PRO A 53 -30.89 35.97 15.32
CA PRO A 53 -31.42 34.65 15.09
C PRO A 53 -30.24 33.69 14.71
N THR A 54 -29.99 32.74 15.58
CA THR A 54 -29.00 31.66 15.31
C THR A 54 -29.53 30.80 14.18
N THR A 55 -29.06 31.04 12.98
CA THR A 55 -29.36 30.20 11.84
C THR A 55 -28.71 28.83 12.10
N THR A 56 -29.48 27.87 12.59
CA THR A 56 -29.02 26.48 12.73
C THR A 56 -28.69 25.95 11.35
N LYS A 57 -27.41 25.87 11.05
CA LYS A 57 -26.93 25.27 9.81
C LYS A 57 -27.44 23.82 9.75
N ALA A 58 -28.16 23.48 8.69
CA ALA A 58 -28.63 22.11 8.47
C ALA A 58 -27.43 21.12 8.55
N PRO A 59 -27.63 19.96 9.20
CA PRO A 59 -26.58 18.92 9.21
C PRO A 59 -26.08 18.63 7.80
N ALA A 60 -24.76 18.53 7.64
CA ALA A 60 -24.19 18.11 6.37
C ALA A 60 -24.73 16.72 5.99
N PRO A 61 -25.06 16.45 4.72
CA PRO A 61 -25.45 15.12 4.30
C PRO A 61 -24.35 14.11 4.68
N PRO A 62 -24.73 12.88 5.07
CA PRO A 62 -23.73 11.85 5.39
C PRO A 62 -22.81 11.64 4.18
N PRO A 63 -21.52 11.39 4.42
CA PRO A 63 -20.57 11.16 3.34
C PRO A 63 -21.00 9.95 2.50
N LEU A 64 -20.91 10.09 1.18
CA LEU A 64 -21.13 8.96 0.27
C LEU A 64 -20.06 7.90 0.51
N VAL A 65 -20.47 6.68 0.82
CA VAL A 65 -19.60 5.51 1.00
C VAL A 65 -19.89 4.50 -0.10
N VAL A 66 -18.89 3.66 -0.42
CA VAL A 66 -19.11 2.50 -1.30
C VAL A 66 -19.86 1.44 -0.50
N THR A 67 -20.92 0.90 -1.09
CA THR A 67 -21.74 -0.15 -0.49
C THR A 67 -21.39 -1.54 -1.08
N PRO A 68 -21.69 -2.65 -0.38
CA PRO A 68 -21.34 -4.00 -0.84
C PRO A 68 -21.84 -4.34 -2.25
N ASP A 69 -23.00 -3.84 -2.65
CA ASP A 69 -23.57 -4.05 -3.99
C ASP A 69 -22.79 -3.32 -5.10
N LYS A 70 -21.93 -2.36 -4.75
CA LYS A 70 -21.12 -1.58 -5.70
C LYS A 70 -19.68 -2.11 -5.87
N ILE A 71 -19.21 -2.99 -5.00
CA ILE A 71 -17.82 -3.43 -5.01
C ILE A 71 -17.39 -4.07 -6.34
N GLU A 72 -18.27 -4.84 -6.96
CA GLU A 72 -18.01 -5.46 -8.26
C GLU A 72 -17.82 -4.41 -9.37
N SER A 73 -18.57 -3.31 -9.30
CA SER A 73 -18.54 -2.27 -10.34
C SER A 73 -17.30 -1.40 -10.30
N ILE A 74 -16.58 -1.34 -9.17
CA ILE A 74 -15.33 -0.57 -9.08
C ILE A 74 -14.14 -1.34 -9.65
N LEU A 75 -14.19 -2.67 -9.68
CA LEU A 75 -13.13 -3.48 -10.30
C LEU A 75 -13.28 -3.50 -11.83
N GLY A 76 -12.16 -3.53 -12.53
CA GLY A 76 -12.13 -3.61 -13.99
C GLY A 76 -12.51 -5.00 -14.48
N SER A 77 -13.37 -5.07 -15.50
CA SER A 77 -13.63 -6.33 -16.18
C SER A 77 -12.37 -6.87 -16.87
N ARG A 78 -12.33 -8.17 -17.15
CA ARG A 78 -11.25 -8.81 -17.91
C ARG A 78 -10.98 -8.09 -19.23
N ALA A 79 -12.03 -7.69 -19.94
CA ALA A 79 -11.91 -6.98 -21.21
C ALA A 79 -11.31 -5.57 -21.06
N ASP A 80 -11.69 -4.84 -20.01
CA ASP A 80 -11.15 -3.50 -19.75
C ASP A 80 -9.66 -3.57 -19.35
N VAL A 81 -9.29 -4.52 -18.51
CA VAL A 81 -7.90 -4.74 -18.13
C VAL A 81 -7.06 -5.16 -19.35
N GLY A 82 -7.59 -6.05 -20.18
CA GLY A 82 -6.94 -6.45 -21.43
C GLY A 82 -6.67 -5.27 -22.37
N LYS A 83 -7.62 -4.32 -22.49
CA LYS A 83 -7.41 -3.08 -23.26
C LYS A 83 -6.30 -2.21 -22.70
N ILE A 84 -6.19 -2.07 -21.39
CA ILE A 84 -5.12 -1.31 -20.73
C ILE A 84 -3.76 -1.93 -21.06
N LEU A 85 -3.67 -3.25 -21.07
CA LEU A 85 -2.42 -3.98 -21.31
C LEU A 85 -2.12 -4.24 -22.80
N GLY A 86 -3.05 -3.93 -23.70
CA GLY A 86 -2.91 -4.19 -25.13
C GLY A 86 -2.90 -5.69 -25.47
N THR A 87 -3.58 -6.54 -24.66
CA THR A 87 -3.64 -7.99 -24.85
C THR A 87 -5.05 -8.53 -24.60
N THR A 88 -5.29 -9.77 -25.02
CA THR A 88 -6.52 -10.48 -24.68
C THR A 88 -6.27 -11.38 -23.48
N LEU A 89 -7.08 -11.22 -22.45
CA LEU A 89 -7.08 -12.07 -21.27
C LEU A 89 -8.23 -13.07 -21.39
N GLU A 90 -7.94 -14.37 -21.42
CA GLU A 90 -8.94 -15.42 -21.64
C GLU A 90 -9.30 -16.17 -20.37
N TYR A 91 -8.38 -16.24 -19.43
CA TYR A 91 -8.59 -16.90 -18.14
C TYR A 91 -8.91 -15.90 -17.05
N ASP A 92 -9.92 -16.21 -16.25
CA ASP A 92 -10.29 -15.47 -15.04
C ASP A 92 -10.56 -16.41 -13.86
N ASN A 93 -10.32 -15.89 -12.68
CA ASN A 93 -10.70 -16.45 -11.39
C ASN A 93 -11.09 -15.31 -10.46
N ASN A 94 -11.94 -15.59 -9.48
CA ASN A 94 -12.36 -14.60 -8.48
C ASN A 94 -12.57 -15.25 -7.12
N ASP A 95 -12.47 -14.44 -6.07
CA ASP A 95 -12.72 -14.86 -4.71
C ASP A 95 -13.43 -13.74 -3.93
N SER A 96 -14.18 -14.14 -2.92
CA SER A 96 -14.89 -13.27 -1.99
C SER A 96 -14.32 -13.33 -0.56
N SER A 97 -13.21 -14.01 -0.40
CA SER A 97 -12.50 -14.15 0.88
C SER A 97 -11.02 -13.81 0.70
N PRO A 98 -10.40 -13.10 1.65
CA PRO A 98 -8.97 -12.85 1.60
C PRO A 98 -8.17 -14.14 1.74
N PRO A 99 -6.96 -14.21 1.15
CA PRO A 99 -6.10 -15.37 1.30
C PRO A 99 -5.71 -15.57 2.77
N THR A 100 -5.45 -16.82 3.14
CA THR A 100 -4.84 -17.17 4.43
C THR A 100 -3.35 -16.87 4.40
N ASP A 101 -2.77 -16.68 5.60
CA ASP A 101 -1.36 -16.36 5.78
C ASP A 101 -0.47 -17.53 5.33
N GLN A 102 0.08 -17.47 4.13
CA GLN A 102 0.93 -18.51 3.54
C GLN A 102 2.24 -17.96 2.95
N ILE A 103 2.64 -16.77 3.38
CA ILE A 103 3.85 -16.12 2.89
C ILE A 103 4.95 -16.28 3.92
N GLY A 104 6.00 -16.99 3.56
CA GLY A 104 7.21 -17.14 4.38
C GLY A 104 8.14 -15.93 4.23
N GLY A 105 8.94 -15.68 5.25
CA GLY A 105 9.90 -14.58 5.31
C GLY A 105 9.77 -13.75 6.58
N ALA A 106 10.47 -12.62 6.63
CA ALA A 106 10.30 -11.66 7.72
C ALA A 106 8.86 -11.12 7.73
N PRO A 107 8.15 -11.08 8.88
CA PRO A 107 6.73 -10.74 8.93
C PRO A 107 6.37 -9.42 8.23
N ASP A 108 7.12 -8.34 8.51
CA ASP A 108 6.88 -7.03 7.87
C ASP A 108 7.05 -7.08 6.35
N CYS A 109 7.93 -7.93 5.84
CA CYS A 109 8.20 -8.05 4.41
C CYS A 109 7.25 -9.02 3.72
N ALA A 110 6.79 -10.05 4.43
CA ALA A 110 5.71 -10.92 3.98
C ALA A 110 4.38 -10.16 3.80
N ALA A 111 4.21 -9.02 4.50
CA ALA A 111 3.09 -8.10 4.31
C ALA A 111 3.04 -7.46 2.91
N LEU A 112 4.19 -7.35 2.23
CA LEU A 112 4.26 -6.77 0.89
C LEU A 112 3.86 -7.79 -0.19
N ASP A 113 2.62 -8.25 -0.12
CA ASP A 113 1.95 -9.07 -1.13
C ASP A 113 0.45 -8.70 -1.19
N ILE A 114 -0.43 -9.60 -1.66
CA ILE A 114 -1.88 -9.41 -1.52
C ILE A 114 -2.21 -9.47 -0.03
N PRO A 115 -2.94 -8.48 0.51
CA PRO A 115 -3.29 -8.49 1.92
C PRO A 115 -4.06 -9.75 2.32
N THR A 116 -3.57 -10.42 3.36
CA THR A 116 -4.16 -11.61 3.93
C THR A 116 -5.25 -11.27 4.96
N ALA A 117 -6.02 -12.27 5.39
CA ALA A 117 -7.06 -12.09 6.38
C ALA A 117 -6.54 -11.44 7.67
N SER A 118 -5.37 -11.85 8.18
CA SER A 118 -4.77 -11.28 9.39
C SER A 118 -4.35 -9.81 9.22
N GLN A 119 -3.87 -9.45 8.04
CA GLN A 119 -3.46 -8.09 7.72
C GLN A 119 -4.65 -7.13 7.54
N LEU A 120 -5.75 -7.63 7.00
CA LEU A 120 -6.98 -6.85 6.81
C LEU A 120 -7.76 -6.64 8.12
N GLY A 121 -7.49 -7.43 9.15
CA GLY A 121 -8.24 -7.43 10.41
C GLY A 121 -9.62 -8.08 10.26
N SER A 122 -10.49 -7.87 11.25
CA SER A 122 -11.83 -8.48 11.32
C SER A 122 -12.97 -7.55 10.84
N GLU A 123 -12.69 -6.26 10.69
CA GLU A 123 -13.73 -5.21 10.54
C GLU A 123 -14.20 -5.02 9.08
N TRP A 124 -13.60 -5.70 8.11
CA TRP A 124 -14.06 -5.61 6.73
C TRP A 124 -15.45 -6.27 6.55
N THR A 125 -16.27 -5.68 5.69
CA THR A 125 -17.64 -6.15 5.39
C THR A 125 -17.73 -6.94 4.10
N THR A 126 -16.89 -6.64 3.13
CA THR A 126 -16.91 -7.27 1.82
C THR A 126 -15.50 -7.30 1.24
N TYR A 127 -15.12 -8.43 0.68
CA TYR A 127 -13.87 -8.64 -0.04
C TYR A 127 -14.18 -9.09 -1.46
N ARG A 128 -13.44 -8.59 -2.44
CA ARG A 128 -13.45 -9.07 -3.83
C ARG A 128 -12.04 -9.10 -4.37
N TRP A 129 -11.74 -10.18 -5.03
CA TRP A 129 -10.49 -10.41 -5.73
C TRP A 129 -10.79 -10.94 -7.13
N ASN A 130 -10.26 -10.27 -8.16
CA ASN A 130 -10.30 -10.71 -9.54
C ASN A 130 -8.89 -10.99 -10.03
N TYR A 131 -8.72 -12.09 -10.72
CA TYR A 131 -7.46 -12.56 -11.26
C TYR A 131 -7.60 -12.92 -12.73
N TYR A 132 -6.70 -12.40 -13.56
CA TYR A 132 -6.75 -12.57 -15.00
C TYR A 132 -5.40 -13.01 -15.55
N ARG A 133 -5.43 -13.85 -16.59
CA ARG A 133 -4.28 -14.25 -17.40
C ARG A 133 -4.68 -14.32 -18.87
N GLU A 134 -3.68 -14.36 -19.77
CA GLU A 134 -3.92 -14.55 -21.19
C GLU A 134 -4.56 -15.92 -21.48
N THR A 135 -3.97 -16.99 -20.92
CA THR A 135 -4.55 -18.34 -20.98
C THR A 135 -4.31 -19.07 -19.64
N LYS A 136 -4.92 -20.24 -19.48
CA LYS A 136 -4.70 -21.08 -18.29
C LYS A 136 -3.24 -21.53 -18.16
N ASP A 137 -2.59 -21.82 -19.27
CA ASP A 137 -1.27 -22.50 -19.29
C ASP A 137 -0.10 -21.59 -19.72
N ARG A 138 -0.36 -20.47 -20.37
CA ARG A 138 0.66 -19.50 -20.79
C ARG A 138 0.40 -18.16 -20.15
N THR A 139 1.48 -17.55 -19.67
CA THR A 139 1.39 -16.35 -18.87
C THR A 139 2.50 -15.39 -19.24
N ALA A 140 2.24 -14.46 -20.16
CA ALA A 140 3.05 -13.25 -20.31
C ALA A 140 2.58 -12.15 -19.37
N TYR A 141 1.31 -12.23 -18.94
CA TYR A 141 0.69 -11.31 -17.97
C TYR A 141 -0.09 -12.07 -16.90
N ILE A 142 0.14 -11.70 -15.65
CA ILE A 142 -0.76 -12.02 -14.53
C ILE A 142 -1.24 -10.70 -13.97
N VAL A 143 -2.55 -10.53 -13.86
CA VAL A 143 -3.17 -9.34 -13.28
C VAL A 143 -4.10 -9.74 -12.17
N SER A 144 -4.03 -9.02 -11.06
CA SER A 144 -5.00 -9.14 -10.00
C SER A 144 -5.49 -7.77 -9.58
N GLN A 145 -6.76 -7.72 -9.18
CA GLN A 145 -7.39 -6.56 -8.57
C GLN A 145 -8.05 -6.99 -7.27
N VAL A 146 -7.93 -6.13 -6.26
CA VAL A 146 -8.50 -6.35 -4.92
C VAL A 146 -9.31 -5.13 -4.53
N ALA A 147 -10.46 -5.35 -3.91
CA ALA A 147 -11.20 -4.31 -3.20
C ALA A 147 -11.76 -4.88 -1.89
N VAL A 148 -11.57 -4.14 -0.82
CA VAL A 148 -12.02 -4.50 0.53
C VAL A 148 -12.80 -3.33 1.10
N LEU A 149 -14.06 -3.57 1.48
CA LEU A 149 -14.92 -2.57 2.09
C LEU A 149 -14.86 -2.64 3.61
N TYR A 150 -14.86 -1.48 4.21
CA TYR A 150 -15.02 -1.30 5.65
C TYR A 150 -16.27 -0.48 5.94
N PRO A 151 -16.84 -0.55 7.17
CA PRO A 151 -18.00 0.25 7.55
C PRO A 151 -17.72 1.75 7.46
N THR A 152 -16.50 2.19 7.79
CA THR A 152 -16.11 3.60 7.84
C THR A 152 -14.79 3.87 7.11
N ARG A 153 -14.52 5.16 6.86
CA ARG A 153 -13.24 5.62 6.29
C ARG A 153 -12.08 5.38 7.25
N GLU A 154 -12.31 5.58 8.52
CA GLU A 154 -11.33 5.45 9.58
C GLU A 154 -10.87 4.00 9.74
N GLU A 155 -11.80 3.05 9.66
CA GLU A 155 -11.48 1.62 9.69
C GLU A 155 -10.68 1.20 8.45
N ALA A 156 -11.07 1.66 7.25
CA ALA A 156 -10.32 1.40 6.04
C ALA A 156 -8.89 1.97 6.10
N ALA A 157 -8.72 3.20 6.61
CA ALA A 157 -7.41 3.81 6.77
C ALA A 157 -6.55 3.06 7.81
N THR A 158 -7.14 2.65 8.92
CA THR A 158 -6.46 1.86 9.96
C THR A 158 -6.00 0.51 9.41
N ALA A 159 -6.87 -0.19 8.69
CA ALA A 159 -6.55 -1.46 8.06
C ALA A 159 -5.44 -1.32 7.00
N PHE A 160 -5.45 -0.22 6.22
CA PHE A 160 -4.41 0.05 5.23
C PHE A 160 -3.03 0.21 5.88
N VAL A 161 -2.92 1.02 6.95
CA VAL A 161 -1.65 1.23 7.65
C VAL A 161 -1.16 -0.06 8.34
N HIS A 162 -2.09 -0.89 8.83
CA HIS A 162 -1.78 -2.19 9.40
C HIS A 162 -1.29 -3.18 8.33
N ALA A 163 -1.95 -3.23 7.16
CA ALA A 163 -1.57 -4.10 6.05
C ALA A 163 -0.23 -3.71 5.42
N PHE A 164 0.09 -2.40 5.36
CA PHE A 164 1.30 -1.88 4.73
C PHE A 164 2.08 -0.98 5.69
N PRO A 165 2.82 -1.55 6.66
CA PRO A 165 3.54 -0.77 7.67
C PRO A 165 4.68 0.03 7.04
N LYS A 166 4.80 1.31 7.40
CA LYS A 166 5.85 2.22 6.91
C LYS A 166 7.28 1.72 7.22
N SER A 167 7.44 0.89 8.25
CA SER A 167 8.72 0.24 8.58
C SER A 167 9.23 -0.62 7.42
N ALA A 168 8.34 -1.28 6.68
CA ALA A 168 8.69 -2.13 5.55
C ALA A 168 9.48 -1.37 4.46
N ALA A 169 9.21 -0.09 4.24
CA ALA A 169 9.94 0.74 3.27
C ALA A 169 11.45 0.83 3.55
N LYS A 170 11.85 0.68 4.82
CA LYS A 170 13.26 0.77 5.23
C LYS A 170 13.95 -0.59 5.33
N THR A 171 13.20 -1.64 5.61
CA THR A 171 13.75 -2.95 6.02
C THR A 171 13.59 -4.03 4.96
N CYS A 172 12.68 -3.85 3.99
CA CYS A 172 12.28 -4.95 3.10
C CYS A 172 12.89 -4.90 1.70
N VAL A 173 13.55 -3.80 1.29
CA VAL A 173 14.25 -3.80 -0.01
C VAL A 173 15.40 -4.81 0.05
N GLY A 174 15.40 -5.75 -0.91
CA GLY A 174 16.32 -6.88 -0.95
C GLY A 174 15.90 -8.09 -0.11
N ALA A 175 14.83 -7.98 0.67
CA ALA A 175 14.32 -9.10 1.44
C ALA A 175 13.73 -10.19 0.53
N GLU A 176 13.96 -11.45 0.93
CA GLU A 176 13.42 -12.63 0.27
C GLU A 176 12.11 -13.06 0.97
N ILE A 177 11.08 -13.31 0.19
CA ILE A 177 9.82 -13.91 0.63
C ILE A 177 9.57 -15.20 -0.15
N THR A 178 8.82 -16.14 0.45
CA THR A 178 8.48 -17.42 -0.18
C THR A 178 6.97 -17.51 -0.35
N LYS A 179 6.53 -17.72 -1.60
CA LYS A 179 5.11 -17.92 -1.97
C LYS A 179 4.98 -19.19 -2.79
N GLN A 180 4.13 -20.12 -2.35
CA GLN A 180 3.91 -21.39 -3.07
C GLN A 180 5.24 -22.07 -3.46
N ASP A 181 6.16 -22.19 -2.51
CA ASP A 181 7.51 -22.75 -2.68
C ASP A 181 8.44 -21.99 -3.66
N GLN A 182 8.01 -20.83 -4.14
CA GLN A 182 8.81 -19.96 -4.99
C GLN A 182 9.40 -18.79 -4.21
N LYS A 183 10.67 -18.52 -4.48
CA LYS A 183 11.39 -17.40 -3.88
C LYS A 183 11.20 -16.12 -4.70
N TRP A 184 10.89 -15.06 -4.00
CA TRP A 184 10.72 -13.72 -4.55
C TRP A 184 11.55 -12.73 -3.75
N THR A 185 12.15 -11.77 -4.42
CA THR A 185 12.88 -10.67 -3.77
C THR A 185 12.08 -9.38 -3.92
N ILE A 186 11.88 -8.64 -2.83
CA ILE A 186 11.34 -7.29 -2.89
C ILE A 186 12.44 -6.38 -3.44
N SER A 187 12.39 -6.09 -4.75
CA SER A 187 13.48 -5.44 -5.48
C SER A 187 13.44 -3.92 -5.40
N ASN A 188 12.26 -3.35 -5.15
CA ASN A 188 12.07 -1.91 -5.01
C ASN A 188 10.81 -1.63 -4.19
N ILE A 189 10.85 -0.59 -3.37
CA ILE A 189 9.68 0.02 -2.72
C ILE A 189 9.66 1.48 -3.14
N ALA A 190 8.73 1.84 -4.01
CA ALA A 190 8.60 3.19 -4.54
C ALA A 190 7.91 4.13 -3.55
N GLU A 191 6.93 3.62 -2.80
CA GLU A 191 6.16 4.40 -1.82
C GLU A 191 5.52 3.48 -0.77
N ILE A 192 5.54 3.86 0.49
CA ILE A 192 4.61 3.41 1.54
C ILE A 192 4.26 4.63 2.39
N SER A 193 3.01 5.10 2.25
CA SER A 193 2.43 6.24 2.95
C SER A 193 1.18 5.83 3.73
N ASP A 194 0.38 6.78 4.22
CA ASP A 194 -0.86 6.47 4.96
C ASP A 194 -2.00 5.97 4.07
N ASN A 195 -1.89 6.15 2.76
CA ASN A 195 -2.95 5.80 1.82
C ASN A 195 -2.45 5.20 0.49
N THR A 196 -1.16 4.98 0.34
CA THR A 196 -0.56 4.43 -0.89
C THR A 196 0.62 3.52 -0.54
N ALA A 197 0.67 2.34 -1.16
CA ALA A 197 1.79 1.41 -1.06
C ALA A 197 2.13 0.86 -2.45
N LYS A 198 3.37 1.10 -2.91
CA LYS A 198 3.85 0.69 -4.23
C LYS A 198 5.21 0.01 -4.12
N TRP A 199 5.29 -1.20 -4.64
CA TRP A 199 6.54 -1.96 -4.63
C TRP A 199 6.65 -2.90 -5.82
N THR A 200 7.84 -3.48 -6.00
CA THR A 200 8.13 -4.47 -7.04
C THR A 200 8.75 -5.71 -6.40
N GLN A 201 8.29 -6.86 -6.81
CA GLN A 201 8.90 -8.15 -6.49
C GLN A 201 9.53 -8.76 -7.74
N LEU A 202 10.63 -9.47 -7.55
CA LEU A 202 11.41 -10.15 -8.59
C LEU A 202 11.48 -11.64 -8.29
N GLN A 203 11.16 -12.47 -9.26
CA GLN A 203 11.37 -13.91 -9.16
C GLN A 203 12.81 -14.25 -9.57
N ALA A 204 13.59 -14.83 -8.66
CA ALA A 204 15.04 -14.97 -8.76
C ALA A 204 15.55 -15.97 -9.79
N LEU A 205 14.71 -16.84 -10.36
CA LEU A 205 15.17 -18.04 -11.08
C LEU A 205 15.17 -17.95 -12.61
N GLN A 206 14.92 -16.80 -13.22
CA GLN A 206 14.80 -16.69 -14.68
C GLN A 206 15.90 -15.81 -15.29
N ARG A 207 16.38 -16.18 -16.49
CA ARG A 207 17.34 -15.37 -17.27
C ARG A 207 16.79 -13.97 -17.57
N THR A 208 15.50 -13.88 -17.89
CA THR A 208 14.77 -12.60 -17.96
C THR A 208 13.96 -12.48 -16.69
N PRO A 209 14.17 -11.44 -15.90
CA PRO A 209 13.50 -11.31 -14.61
C PRO A 209 11.99 -11.14 -14.79
N TRP A 210 11.24 -12.10 -14.24
CA TRP A 210 9.80 -11.98 -14.06
C TRP A 210 9.53 -11.10 -12.86
N ARG A 211 8.72 -10.05 -13.05
CA ARG A 211 8.45 -9.04 -12.01
C ARG A 211 6.97 -8.89 -11.78
N CYS A 212 6.61 -8.67 -10.52
CA CYS A 212 5.28 -8.24 -10.13
C CYS A 212 5.35 -6.82 -9.56
N PHE A 213 4.53 -5.95 -10.10
CA PHE A 213 4.40 -4.54 -9.71
C PHE A 213 3.09 -4.37 -8.96
N PHE A 214 3.15 -3.78 -7.78
CA PHE A 214 2.01 -3.62 -6.88
C PHE A 214 1.70 -2.14 -6.69
N ASP A 215 0.41 -1.80 -6.71
CA ASP A 215 -0.11 -0.47 -6.37
C ASP A 215 -1.39 -0.67 -5.54
N PHE A 216 -1.29 -0.45 -4.23
CA PHE A 216 -2.40 -0.51 -3.29
C PHE A 216 -2.68 0.86 -2.71
N ARG A 217 -3.95 1.17 -2.51
CA ARG A 217 -4.39 2.49 -2.02
C ARG A 217 -5.56 2.35 -1.05
N ASN A 218 -5.73 3.39 -0.24
CA ASN A 218 -6.92 3.61 0.55
C ASN A 218 -7.63 4.89 0.07
N LYS A 219 -8.91 4.81 -0.20
CA LYS A 219 -9.75 5.96 -0.52
C LYS A 219 -11.16 5.71 0.02
N ASN A 220 -11.69 6.69 0.76
CA ASN A 220 -12.98 6.53 1.41
C ASN A 220 -12.99 5.29 2.33
N ASN A 221 -14.03 4.48 2.30
CA ASN A 221 -14.16 3.25 3.08
C ASN A 221 -13.60 2.01 2.33
N VAL A 222 -12.70 2.19 1.35
CA VAL A 222 -12.19 1.11 0.51
C VAL A 222 -10.67 1.05 0.59
N LEU A 223 -10.13 -0.12 0.96
CA LEU A 223 -8.78 -0.53 0.63
C LEU A 223 -8.83 -1.26 -0.71
N PHE A 224 -8.06 -0.83 -1.69
CA PHE A 224 -8.07 -1.41 -3.02
C PHE A 224 -6.69 -1.38 -3.65
N GLY A 225 -6.51 -2.17 -4.69
CA GLY A 225 -5.27 -2.16 -5.45
C GLY A 225 -5.24 -3.18 -6.55
N ALA A 226 -4.11 -3.21 -7.22
CA ALA A 226 -3.80 -4.20 -8.23
C ALA A 226 -2.34 -4.65 -8.13
N TYR A 227 -2.07 -5.84 -8.65
CA TYR A 227 -0.73 -6.18 -9.08
C TYR A 227 -0.73 -6.64 -10.54
N LEU A 228 0.38 -6.39 -11.20
CA LEU A 228 0.66 -6.82 -12.56
C LEU A 228 2.01 -7.51 -12.61
N CYS A 229 2.02 -8.80 -12.96
CA CYS A 229 3.26 -9.54 -13.20
C CYS A 229 3.50 -9.70 -14.69
N GLN A 230 4.68 -9.31 -15.14
CA GLN A 230 5.10 -9.40 -16.54
C GLN A 230 6.62 -9.33 -16.70
N TYR A 231 7.10 -9.55 -17.90
CA TYR A 231 8.45 -9.17 -18.31
C TYR A 231 8.49 -7.66 -18.63
N GLY A 232 9.62 -7.02 -18.33
CA GLY A 232 9.78 -5.58 -18.58
C GLY A 232 9.20 -4.68 -17.47
N ASP A 233 8.77 -3.48 -17.85
CA ASP A 233 8.20 -2.49 -16.92
C ASP A 233 6.68 -2.56 -16.90
N GLY A 234 6.12 -2.93 -15.77
CA GLY A 234 4.68 -3.00 -15.53
C GLY A 234 4.09 -1.83 -14.74
N VAL A 235 4.93 -0.87 -14.30
CA VAL A 235 4.47 0.27 -13.49
C VAL A 235 3.36 1.08 -14.19
N PRO A 236 3.47 1.44 -15.48
CA PRO A 236 2.39 2.18 -16.16
C PRO A 236 1.06 1.40 -16.18
N GLY A 237 1.12 0.09 -16.44
CA GLY A 237 -0.04 -0.77 -16.52
C GLY A 237 -0.76 -0.90 -15.17
N VAL A 238 -0.03 -1.26 -14.10
CA VAL A 238 -0.62 -1.40 -12.76
C VAL A 238 -1.18 -0.08 -12.24
N THR A 239 -0.49 1.04 -12.48
CA THR A 239 -0.96 2.37 -12.08
C THR A 239 -2.26 2.71 -12.80
N THR A 240 -2.34 2.50 -14.12
CA THR A 240 -3.57 2.77 -14.89
C THR A 240 -4.76 1.93 -14.40
N ILE A 241 -4.53 0.65 -14.06
CA ILE A 241 -5.57 -0.22 -13.50
C ILE A 241 -6.06 0.32 -12.15
N THR A 242 -5.12 0.69 -11.26
CA THR A 242 -5.47 1.21 -9.93
C THR A 242 -6.13 2.59 -10.00
N ASP A 243 -5.70 3.47 -10.91
CA ASP A 243 -6.34 4.77 -11.16
C ASP A 243 -7.80 4.61 -11.63
N ARG A 244 -8.06 3.61 -12.47
CA ARG A 244 -9.41 3.28 -12.89
C ARG A 244 -10.29 2.86 -11.71
N ILE A 245 -9.79 2.01 -10.82
CA ILE A 245 -10.52 1.63 -9.60
C ILE A 245 -10.79 2.87 -8.75
N ALA A 246 -9.77 3.72 -8.52
CA ALA A 246 -9.88 4.93 -7.73
C ALA A 246 -10.91 5.93 -8.28
N ALA A 247 -11.10 5.97 -9.60
CA ALA A 247 -12.06 6.87 -10.25
C ALA A 247 -13.53 6.53 -9.93
N TRP A 248 -13.83 5.28 -9.61
CA TRP A 248 -15.18 4.82 -9.25
C TRP A 248 -15.49 4.96 -7.75
N ILE A 249 -14.50 5.25 -6.92
CA ILE A 249 -14.67 5.45 -5.49
C ILE A 249 -14.94 6.94 -5.21
N PRO A 250 -16.05 7.32 -4.52
CA PRO A 250 -16.36 8.69 -4.15
C PRO A 250 -15.23 9.35 -3.34
N GLN A 251 -15.26 10.69 -3.27
CA GLN A 251 -14.30 11.47 -2.44
C GLN A 251 -14.62 11.32 -0.95
#